data_84bc3b4787de7d1c8e0e89dbae27e12c
#
_entry.id   84bc3b4787de7d1c8e0e89dbae27e12c
#
_cell.length_a   1.000
_cell.length_b   1.000
_cell.length_c   1.000
_cell.angle_alpha   90.00
_cell.angle_beta   90.00
_cell.angle_gamma   90.00
#
_symmetry.space_group_name_H-M   'P 1'
#
loop_
_entity.id
_entity.type
_entity.pdbx_description
1 polymer ?
#
loop_
_entity_poly.entity_id
_entity_poly.type
_entity_poly.pdbx_seq_one_letter_code
_entity_poly.pdbx_strand_id
1 'polypeptide(L)'
;MRIIVAHTSPDMDAITSVWLIKKFLPGWEDADIQFVPAGESIGRTSEAGLKLTDPVEKMGTNLVIHVDTGLGPLDHHQTSNDKVCAASLTFDYVIGVMNENIPEMNSDKLNALKRIVDVVVQVDHFKEVFWSDPTADYHEFSIIGILEGLKLEKPDQDKYYVEFVSQALNALLHQFENRIWAEKEIKENGIEFTTRLGKAIAFETINDSVIKLAQKMGYSLVVRKDPRKGYVRIKARPTKPGDKPTDLTLVYEKLRKINPEATWFLHISKKMLLNGTVKNPKMRPTKLSLSDIIEVLKNI
;
A
#
# COMPACT_ATOMS: atom_id res chain seq x y z
N MET A 1 -32.80 -6.04 -6.63
CA MET A 1 -31.79 -5.45 -5.72
C MET A 1 -30.53 -6.29 -5.80
N ARG A 2 -29.32 -5.71 -5.59
CA ARG A 2 -28.06 -6.49 -5.49
C ARG A 2 -27.65 -6.56 -4.03
N ILE A 3 -27.26 -7.74 -3.57
CA ILE A 3 -26.97 -8.04 -2.17
C ILE A 3 -25.63 -8.78 -2.13
N ILE A 4 -24.71 -8.32 -1.31
CA ILE A 4 -23.49 -9.04 -0.95
C ILE A 4 -23.71 -9.60 0.44
N VAL A 5 -23.45 -10.89 0.61
CA VAL A 5 -23.59 -11.59 1.89
C VAL A 5 -22.21 -11.98 2.40
N ALA A 6 -21.89 -11.58 3.62
CA ALA A 6 -20.69 -11.97 4.34
C ALA A 6 -21.07 -12.56 5.70
N HIS A 7 -20.11 -13.12 6.42
CA HIS A 7 -20.37 -13.58 7.78
C HIS A 7 -20.41 -12.43 8.80
N THR A 8 -21.12 -12.63 9.92
CA THR A 8 -21.11 -11.71 11.07
C THR A 8 -19.70 -11.59 11.65
N SER A 9 -19.38 -10.44 12.25
CA SER A 9 -18.03 -10.11 12.71
C SER A 9 -16.97 -10.27 11.60
N PRO A 10 -17.18 -9.62 10.42
CA PRO A 10 -16.37 -9.87 9.25
C PRO A 10 -14.89 -9.51 9.49
N ASP A 11 -14.01 -10.35 8.99
CA ASP A 11 -12.57 -10.16 9.07
C ASP A 11 -12.01 -9.49 7.81
N MET A 12 -10.68 -9.47 7.66
CA MET A 12 -10.03 -8.85 6.51
C MET A 12 -10.35 -9.54 5.20
N ASP A 13 -10.58 -10.86 5.21
CA ASP A 13 -10.91 -11.62 4.02
C ASP A 13 -12.32 -11.30 3.51
N ALA A 14 -13.31 -11.41 4.38
CA ALA A 14 -14.70 -11.04 4.08
C ALA A 14 -14.80 -9.57 3.63
N ILE A 15 -14.17 -8.63 4.36
CA ILE A 15 -14.26 -7.20 4.05
C ILE A 15 -13.56 -6.85 2.73
N THR A 16 -12.38 -7.46 2.46
CA THR A 16 -11.68 -7.23 1.19
C THR A 16 -12.49 -7.77 0.01
N SER A 17 -13.16 -8.89 0.17
CA SER A 17 -14.07 -9.46 -0.84
C SER A 17 -15.23 -8.51 -1.15
N VAL A 18 -15.91 -8.00 -0.12
CA VAL A 18 -16.98 -6.99 -0.28
C VAL A 18 -16.44 -5.74 -0.98
N TRP A 19 -15.26 -5.24 -0.58
CA TRP A 19 -14.64 -4.06 -1.17
C TRP A 19 -14.30 -4.26 -2.66
N LEU A 20 -13.76 -5.41 -3.03
CA LEU A 20 -13.44 -5.75 -4.43
C LEU A 20 -14.70 -5.73 -5.29
N ILE A 21 -15.78 -6.36 -4.83
CA ILE A 21 -17.06 -6.41 -5.55
C ILE A 21 -17.61 -4.98 -5.72
N LYS A 22 -17.79 -4.25 -4.63
CA LYS A 22 -18.38 -2.89 -4.68
C LYS A 22 -17.56 -1.92 -5.51
N LYS A 23 -16.25 -2.08 -5.56
CA LYS A 23 -15.37 -1.14 -6.24
C LYS A 23 -15.12 -1.47 -7.71
N PHE A 24 -15.13 -2.75 -8.06
CA PHE A 24 -14.63 -3.18 -9.36
C PHE A 24 -15.62 -4.04 -10.17
N LEU A 25 -16.62 -4.64 -9.55
CA LEU A 25 -17.62 -5.40 -10.29
C LEU A 25 -18.72 -4.46 -10.83
N PRO A 26 -18.87 -4.30 -12.16
CA PRO A 26 -19.79 -3.34 -12.72
C PRO A 26 -21.24 -3.55 -12.25
N GLY A 27 -21.86 -2.46 -11.79
CA GLY A 27 -23.24 -2.42 -11.30
C GLY A 27 -23.43 -2.92 -9.87
N TRP A 28 -22.36 -3.26 -9.12
CA TRP A 28 -22.43 -3.68 -7.72
C TRP A 28 -22.00 -2.57 -6.74
N GLU A 29 -21.76 -1.37 -7.21
CA GLU A 29 -21.27 -0.22 -6.45
C GLU A 29 -22.18 0.10 -5.25
N ASP A 30 -23.50 0.04 -5.48
CA ASP A 30 -24.57 0.35 -4.51
C ASP A 30 -25.21 -0.91 -3.90
N ALA A 31 -24.57 -2.09 -4.04
CA ALA A 31 -25.11 -3.32 -3.45
C ALA A 31 -25.28 -3.18 -1.94
N ASP A 32 -26.41 -3.67 -1.42
CA ASP A 32 -26.61 -3.81 0.02
C ASP A 32 -25.74 -4.91 0.60
N ILE A 33 -25.38 -4.82 1.88
CA ILE A 33 -24.55 -5.79 2.56
C ILE A 33 -25.37 -6.42 3.66
N GLN A 34 -25.47 -7.75 3.64
CA GLN A 34 -26.14 -8.53 4.68
C GLN A 34 -25.15 -9.48 5.35
N PHE A 35 -25.38 -9.74 6.62
CA PHE A 35 -24.51 -10.58 7.43
C PHE A 35 -25.29 -11.80 7.92
N VAL A 36 -24.62 -12.96 7.88
CA VAL A 36 -25.14 -14.25 8.33
C VAL A 36 -24.13 -14.91 9.27
N PRO A 37 -24.51 -15.87 10.11
CA PRO A 37 -23.54 -16.69 10.84
C PRO A 37 -22.53 -17.35 9.88
N ALA A 38 -21.28 -17.53 10.31
CA ALA A 38 -20.23 -18.14 9.49
C ALA A 38 -20.67 -19.50 8.94
N GLY A 39 -20.44 -19.71 7.64
CA GLY A 39 -20.84 -20.91 6.91
C GLY A 39 -22.31 -20.93 6.47
N GLU A 40 -23.14 -20.00 6.92
CA GLU A 40 -24.53 -19.90 6.49
C GLU A 40 -24.71 -19.10 5.19
N SER A 41 -25.88 -19.21 4.59
CA SER A 41 -26.27 -18.49 3.38
C SER A 41 -27.72 -18.01 3.48
N ILE A 42 -28.05 -16.93 2.78
CA ILE A 42 -29.46 -16.54 2.61
C ILE A 42 -30.07 -17.31 1.42
N GLY A 43 -31.32 -17.69 1.58
CA GLY A 43 -32.15 -18.20 0.48
C GLY A 43 -31.75 -19.54 -0.15
N ARG A 44 -30.68 -20.19 0.32
CA ARG A 44 -30.34 -21.55 -0.07
C ARG A 44 -31.00 -22.51 0.87
N THR A 45 -31.90 -23.34 0.36
CA THR A 45 -32.27 -24.58 1.05
C THR A 45 -31.10 -25.53 0.88
N SER A 46 -30.69 -26.18 1.98
CA SER A 46 -29.58 -27.13 2.01
C SER A 46 -29.91 -28.41 1.22
N GLU A 47 -30.06 -28.29 -0.08
CA GLU A 47 -30.00 -29.45 -0.95
C GLU A 47 -28.52 -29.78 -1.13
N ALA A 48 -28.09 -30.76 -0.31
CA ALA A 48 -26.74 -31.30 -0.36
C ALA A 48 -26.40 -31.73 -1.80
N GLY A 49 -25.43 -31.02 -2.44
CA GLY A 49 -24.81 -31.50 -3.66
C GLY A 49 -24.83 -30.56 -4.88
N LEU A 50 -25.50 -29.41 -4.89
CA LEU A 50 -25.37 -28.46 -5.99
C LEU A 50 -24.02 -27.70 -5.86
N LYS A 51 -23.05 -28.03 -6.71
CA LYS A 51 -21.89 -27.17 -6.91
C LYS A 51 -22.36 -25.92 -7.66
N LEU A 52 -22.41 -24.81 -6.96
CA LEU A 52 -22.58 -23.50 -7.59
C LEU A 52 -21.32 -23.18 -8.41
N THR A 53 -21.50 -22.91 -9.69
CA THR A 53 -20.42 -22.54 -10.60
C THR A 53 -20.39 -21.03 -10.84
N ASP A 54 -21.52 -20.34 -10.63
CA ASP A 54 -21.64 -18.88 -10.79
C ASP A 54 -21.68 -18.20 -9.43
N PRO A 55 -20.80 -17.23 -9.16
CA PRO A 55 -20.84 -16.42 -7.95
C PRO A 55 -22.13 -15.60 -7.79
N VAL A 56 -22.78 -15.22 -8.90
CA VAL A 56 -24.03 -14.45 -8.88
C VAL A 56 -25.25 -15.38 -8.86
N GLU A 57 -25.96 -15.36 -7.77
CA GLU A 57 -27.16 -16.17 -7.56
C GLU A 57 -28.42 -15.30 -7.75
N LYS A 58 -29.41 -15.86 -8.46
CA LYS A 58 -30.72 -15.22 -8.59
C LYS A 58 -31.68 -15.73 -7.52
N MET A 59 -32.06 -14.85 -6.59
CA MET A 59 -33.00 -15.18 -5.50
C MET A 59 -34.25 -14.30 -5.61
N GLY A 60 -35.29 -14.84 -6.23
CA GLY A 60 -36.49 -14.07 -6.57
C GLY A 60 -36.17 -12.92 -7.54
N THR A 61 -36.35 -11.68 -7.09
CA THR A 61 -36.01 -10.46 -7.86
C THR A 61 -34.60 -9.93 -7.56
N ASN A 62 -33.89 -10.55 -6.61
CA ASN A 62 -32.57 -10.11 -6.19
C ASN A 62 -31.45 -10.90 -6.88
N LEU A 63 -30.33 -10.23 -7.07
CA LEU A 63 -29.04 -10.86 -7.38
C LEU A 63 -28.20 -10.85 -6.11
N VAL A 64 -27.65 -12.00 -5.76
CA VAL A 64 -26.93 -12.20 -4.50
C VAL A 64 -25.55 -12.78 -4.77
N ILE A 65 -24.54 -12.27 -4.08
CA ILE A 65 -23.18 -12.83 -4.04
C ILE A 65 -22.84 -13.13 -2.58
N HIS A 66 -22.46 -14.37 -2.29
CA HIS A 66 -21.91 -14.75 -1.00
C HIS A 66 -20.39 -14.72 -1.07
N VAL A 67 -19.74 -14.11 -0.09
CA VAL A 67 -18.28 -14.05 0.05
C VAL A 67 -17.89 -14.53 1.44
N ASP A 68 -16.89 -15.38 1.51
CA ASP A 68 -16.35 -15.93 2.75
C ASP A 68 -17.40 -16.57 3.66
N THR A 69 -18.45 -17.06 3.06
CA THR A 69 -19.55 -17.78 3.73
C THR A 69 -20.40 -18.54 2.72
N GLY A 70 -21.18 -19.50 3.21
CA GLY A 70 -22.21 -20.19 2.42
C GLY A 70 -21.67 -21.25 1.45
N LEU A 71 -20.40 -21.61 1.54
CA LEU A 71 -19.77 -22.69 0.74
C LEU A 71 -19.95 -22.53 -0.77
N GLY A 72 -20.00 -21.29 -1.25
CA GLY A 72 -20.14 -20.94 -2.67
C GLY A 72 -18.79 -20.79 -3.38
N PRO A 73 -18.79 -20.30 -4.66
CA PRO A 73 -17.58 -20.14 -5.46
C PRO A 73 -16.57 -19.13 -4.88
N LEU A 74 -17.03 -18.16 -4.06
CA LEU A 74 -16.20 -17.14 -3.43
C LEU A 74 -16.04 -17.39 -1.91
N ASP A 75 -16.11 -18.68 -1.53
CA ASP A 75 -15.85 -19.16 -0.17
C ASP A 75 -14.73 -20.22 -0.24
N HIS A 76 -13.70 -20.08 0.55
CA HIS A 76 -12.53 -20.96 0.52
C HIS A 76 -12.57 -22.09 1.56
N HIS A 77 -13.53 -22.11 2.46
CA HIS A 77 -13.62 -23.08 3.55
C HIS A 77 -13.84 -24.55 3.09
N GLN A 78 -13.98 -24.75 1.78
CA GLN A 78 -14.10 -26.06 1.14
C GLN A 78 -12.75 -26.63 0.68
N THR A 79 -11.64 -25.92 0.88
CA THR A 79 -10.31 -26.35 0.44
C THR A 79 -9.29 -26.26 1.57
N SER A 80 -8.29 -27.13 1.53
CA SER A 80 -7.11 -27.07 2.40
C SER A 80 -5.95 -26.29 1.78
N ASN A 81 -6.18 -25.56 0.68
CA ASN A 81 -5.15 -24.79 0.00
C ASN A 81 -4.88 -23.48 0.75
N ASP A 82 -3.77 -23.40 1.46
CA ASP A 82 -3.34 -22.25 2.25
C ASP A 82 -2.83 -21.05 1.41
N LYS A 83 -3.01 -21.08 0.09
CA LYS A 83 -2.69 -19.99 -0.84
C LYS A 83 -3.94 -19.29 -1.36
N VAL A 84 -5.12 -19.71 -0.90
CA VAL A 84 -6.41 -19.20 -1.38
C VAL A 84 -7.23 -18.75 -0.18
N CYS A 85 -7.85 -17.59 -0.29
CA CYS A 85 -8.88 -17.08 0.61
C CYS A 85 -10.02 -16.48 -0.22
N ALA A 86 -11.13 -16.10 0.41
CA ALA A 86 -12.30 -15.57 -0.31
C ALA A 86 -11.95 -14.31 -1.12
N ALA A 87 -11.08 -13.42 -0.59
CA ALA A 87 -10.62 -12.23 -1.31
C ALA A 87 -9.83 -12.59 -2.56
N SER A 88 -9.02 -13.67 -2.54
CA SER A 88 -8.29 -14.11 -3.73
C SER A 88 -9.23 -14.67 -4.80
N LEU A 89 -10.23 -15.46 -4.41
CA LEU A 89 -11.26 -15.96 -5.32
C LEU A 89 -12.09 -14.81 -5.90
N THR A 90 -12.46 -13.85 -5.06
CA THR A 90 -13.21 -12.66 -5.47
C THR A 90 -12.38 -11.78 -6.42
N PHE A 91 -11.09 -11.62 -6.17
CA PHE A 91 -10.19 -10.89 -7.05
C PHE A 91 -10.14 -11.53 -8.44
N ASP A 92 -9.92 -12.84 -8.51
CA ASP A 92 -9.84 -13.55 -9.79
C ASP A 92 -11.17 -13.45 -10.56
N TYR A 93 -12.30 -13.59 -9.89
CA TYR A 93 -13.63 -13.43 -10.47
C TYR A 93 -13.85 -12.02 -11.02
N VAL A 94 -13.61 -10.99 -10.21
CA VAL A 94 -13.83 -9.59 -10.59
C VAL A 94 -12.93 -9.20 -11.75
N ILE A 95 -11.66 -9.59 -11.74
CA ILE A 95 -10.73 -9.32 -12.84
C ILE A 95 -11.13 -10.07 -14.11
N GLY A 96 -11.61 -11.30 -14.00
CA GLY A 96 -12.16 -12.05 -15.13
C GLY A 96 -13.29 -11.29 -15.82
N VAL A 97 -14.30 -10.86 -15.05
CA VAL A 97 -15.43 -10.08 -15.58
C VAL A 97 -14.99 -8.72 -16.15
N MET A 98 -14.02 -8.05 -15.53
CA MET A 98 -13.50 -6.78 -16.03
C MET A 98 -12.77 -6.95 -17.37
N ASN A 99 -11.93 -7.96 -17.52
CA ASN A 99 -11.17 -8.20 -18.75
C ASN A 99 -12.09 -8.50 -19.94
N GLU A 100 -13.25 -9.09 -19.70
CA GLU A 100 -14.26 -9.32 -20.74
C GLU A 100 -14.97 -8.03 -21.19
N ASN A 101 -15.10 -7.04 -20.29
CA ASN A 101 -15.97 -5.88 -20.49
C ASN A 101 -15.23 -4.54 -20.60
N ILE A 102 -13.99 -4.44 -20.16
CA ILE A 102 -13.20 -3.20 -20.11
C ILE A 102 -11.82 -3.47 -20.70
N PRO A 103 -11.43 -2.79 -21.79
CA PRO A 103 -10.07 -2.95 -22.32
C PRO A 103 -9.05 -2.39 -21.31
N GLU A 104 -8.17 -3.27 -20.88
CA GLU A 104 -6.94 -3.04 -20.10
C GLU A 104 -7.05 -2.19 -18.82
N MET A 105 -7.25 -2.86 -17.70
CA MET A 105 -6.83 -2.27 -16.43
C MET A 105 -5.32 -2.01 -16.46
N ASN A 106 -4.90 -0.80 -16.07
CA ASN A 106 -3.49 -0.45 -15.93
C ASN A 106 -2.75 -1.55 -15.12
N SER A 107 -1.70 -2.11 -15.70
CA SER A 107 -0.89 -3.21 -15.11
C SER A 107 -0.38 -2.87 -13.69
N ASP A 108 -0.11 -1.61 -13.39
CA ASP A 108 0.34 -1.17 -12.07
C ASP A 108 -0.78 -1.23 -11.03
N LYS A 109 -1.99 -0.88 -11.43
CA LYS A 109 -3.17 -1.00 -10.57
C LYS A 109 -3.53 -2.45 -10.28
N LEU A 110 -3.45 -3.31 -11.30
CA LEU A 110 -3.63 -4.75 -11.13
C LEU A 110 -2.59 -5.34 -10.17
N ASN A 111 -1.32 -4.97 -10.33
CA ASN A 111 -0.25 -5.38 -9.43
C ASN A 111 -0.46 -4.84 -8.00
N ALA A 112 -0.94 -3.61 -7.84
CA ALA A 112 -1.25 -3.03 -6.54
C ALA A 112 -2.39 -3.80 -5.83
N LEU A 113 -3.46 -4.13 -6.55
CA LEU A 113 -4.56 -4.95 -6.05
C LEU A 113 -4.07 -6.34 -5.63
N LYS A 114 -3.28 -6.99 -6.50
CA LYS A 114 -2.72 -8.30 -6.20
C LYS A 114 -1.89 -8.28 -4.92
N ARG A 115 -1.04 -7.27 -4.71
CA ARG A 115 -0.24 -7.13 -3.47
C ARG A 115 -1.11 -6.98 -2.22
N ILE A 116 -2.27 -6.30 -2.30
CA ILE A 116 -3.23 -6.22 -1.20
C ILE A 116 -3.79 -7.61 -0.90
N VAL A 117 -4.28 -8.30 -1.92
CA VAL A 117 -4.86 -9.64 -1.79
C VAL A 117 -3.83 -10.65 -1.27
N ASP A 118 -2.59 -10.60 -1.75
CA ASP A 118 -1.50 -11.49 -1.28
C ASP A 118 -1.23 -11.30 0.24
N VAL A 119 -1.41 -10.10 0.79
CA VAL A 119 -1.31 -9.85 2.24
C VAL A 119 -2.54 -10.41 2.96
N VAL A 120 -3.75 -10.25 2.41
CA VAL A 120 -4.97 -10.79 3.01
C VAL A 120 -4.90 -12.31 3.09
N VAL A 121 -4.43 -13.00 2.04
CA VAL A 121 -4.17 -14.45 2.08
C VAL A 121 -3.21 -14.86 3.20
N GLN A 122 -2.18 -14.06 3.47
CA GLN A 122 -1.27 -14.36 4.58
C GLN A 122 -1.94 -14.20 5.94
N VAL A 123 -2.74 -13.16 6.10
CA VAL A 123 -3.46 -12.86 7.34
C VAL A 123 -4.52 -13.91 7.62
N ASP A 124 -5.32 -14.27 6.62
CA ASP A 124 -6.37 -15.27 6.72
C ASP A 124 -5.85 -16.64 7.20
N HIS A 125 -4.66 -17.01 6.72
CA HIS A 125 -3.98 -18.25 7.13
C HIS A 125 -3.00 -18.08 8.30
N PHE A 126 -3.10 -16.98 9.06
CA PHE A 126 -2.26 -16.66 10.21
C PHE A 126 -0.75 -16.80 9.95
N LYS A 127 -0.32 -16.43 8.72
CA LYS A 127 1.12 -16.47 8.35
C LYS A 127 1.92 -15.31 8.93
N GLU A 128 1.28 -14.35 9.62
CA GLU A 128 1.93 -13.27 10.37
C GLU A 128 2.89 -13.83 11.44
N VAL A 129 2.62 -15.01 11.95
CA VAL A 129 3.51 -15.70 12.90
C VAL A 129 4.93 -15.91 12.33
N PHE A 130 5.08 -15.91 11.00
CA PHE A 130 6.36 -16.04 10.30
C PHE A 130 6.94 -14.70 9.84
N TRP A 131 6.25 -13.57 10.10
CA TRP A 131 6.78 -12.27 9.77
C TRP A 131 7.96 -11.91 10.68
N SER A 132 8.81 -10.98 10.22
CA SER A 132 9.93 -10.53 11.04
C SER A 132 9.43 -9.90 12.34
N ASP A 133 9.92 -10.41 13.48
CA ASP A 133 9.57 -9.92 14.81
C ASP A 133 8.03 -9.91 15.07
N PRO A 134 7.36 -11.08 15.03
CA PRO A 134 5.90 -11.17 14.96
C PRO A 134 5.16 -10.65 16.19
N THR A 135 5.86 -10.43 17.31
CA THR A 135 5.30 -9.89 18.56
C THR A 135 5.59 -8.41 18.76
N ALA A 136 6.13 -7.72 17.75
CA ALA A 136 6.48 -6.32 17.88
C ALA A 136 5.23 -5.42 17.79
N ASP A 137 5.14 -4.41 18.65
CA ASP A 137 4.02 -3.46 18.75
C ASP A 137 3.66 -2.79 17.42
N TYR A 138 4.61 -2.70 16.46
CA TYR A 138 4.31 -2.08 15.16
C TYR A 138 3.38 -2.92 14.28
N HIS A 139 3.18 -4.20 14.57
CA HIS A 139 2.18 -5.02 13.88
C HIS A 139 0.75 -4.61 14.29
N GLU A 140 0.55 -4.20 15.55
CA GLU A 140 -0.73 -3.65 16.02
C GLU A 140 -1.07 -2.30 15.34
N PHE A 141 -0.05 -1.58 14.85
CA PHE A 141 -0.19 -0.33 14.09
C PHE A 141 -0.54 -0.60 12.62
N SER A 142 -1.34 -1.62 12.36
CA SER A 142 -1.80 -2.05 11.05
C SER A 142 -3.32 -1.88 10.92
N ILE A 143 -3.83 -1.99 9.68
CA ILE A 143 -5.29 -2.02 9.46
C ILE A 143 -5.94 -3.24 10.14
N ILE A 144 -5.19 -4.33 10.27
CA ILE A 144 -5.64 -5.56 10.93
C ILE A 144 -5.84 -5.30 12.41
N GLY A 145 -4.81 -4.79 13.09
CA GLY A 145 -4.91 -4.42 14.51
C GLY A 145 -5.99 -3.37 14.79
N ILE A 146 -6.18 -2.40 13.88
CA ILE A 146 -7.27 -1.42 14.00
C ILE A 146 -8.63 -2.10 13.89
N LEU A 147 -8.83 -3.04 12.95
CA LEU A 147 -10.09 -3.78 12.82
C LEU A 147 -10.41 -4.57 14.10
N GLU A 148 -9.44 -5.29 14.63
CA GLU A 148 -9.62 -6.03 15.89
C GLU A 148 -9.95 -5.09 17.06
N GLY A 149 -9.25 -3.96 17.16
CA GLY A 149 -9.57 -2.93 18.15
C GLY A 149 -10.97 -2.35 18.00
N LEU A 150 -11.45 -2.14 16.78
CA LEU A 150 -12.82 -1.66 16.52
C LEU A 150 -13.88 -2.67 16.95
N LYS A 151 -13.65 -3.97 16.72
CA LYS A 151 -14.55 -5.02 17.18
C LYS A 151 -14.67 -5.06 18.70
N LEU A 152 -13.58 -4.78 19.42
CA LEU A 152 -13.60 -4.68 20.88
C LEU A 152 -14.29 -3.40 21.36
N GLU A 153 -14.05 -2.26 20.71
CA GLU A 153 -14.61 -0.97 21.10
C GLU A 153 -16.11 -0.86 20.79
N LYS A 154 -16.52 -1.39 19.64
CA LYS A 154 -17.88 -1.27 19.10
C LYS A 154 -18.37 -2.63 18.60
N PRO A 155 -18.68 -3.57 19.49
CA PRO A 155 -19.15 -4.91 19.08
C PRO A 155 -20.42 -4.82 18.24
N ASP A 156 -20.64 -5.82 17.39
CA ASP A 156 -21.85 -6.01 16.57
C ASP A 156 -22.11 -4.85 15.57
N GLN A 157 -21.07 -4.14 15.12
CA GLN A 157 -21.16 -3.05 14.16
C GLN A 157 -20.59 -3.47 12.78
N ASP A 158 -20.99 -4.64 12.27
CA ASP A 158 -20.42 -5.26 11.07
C ASP A 158 -20.38 -4.33 9.87
N LYS A 159 -21.45 -3.58 9.62
CA LYS A 159 -21.50 -2.60 8.52
C LYS A 159 -20.48 -1.48 8.69
N TYR A 160 -20.28 -1.01 9.91
CA TYR A 160 -19.28 0.02 10.21
C TYR A 160 -17.85 -0.51 9.97
N TYR A 161 -17.56 -1.75 10.32
CA TYR A 161 -16.24 -2.33 10.05
C TYR A 161 -15.98 -2.40 8.55
N VAL A 162 -16.95 -2.87 7.76
CA VAL A 162 -16.83 -2.90 6.30
C VAL A 162 -16.62 -1.52 5.72
N GLU A 163 -17.39 -0.52 6.14
CA GLU A 163 -17.26 0.86 5.66
C GLU A 163 -15.88 1.46 5.99
N PHE A 164 -15.42 1.32 7.23
CA PHE A 164 -14.15 1.85 7.69
C PHE A 164 -12.96 1.22 6.97
N VAL A 165 -12.92 -0.11 6.95
CA VAL A 165 -11.81 -0.86 6.32
C VAL A 165 -11.81 -0.66 4.80
N SER A 166 -12.97 -0.58 4.15
CA SER A 166 -13.05 -0.27 2.72
C SER A 166 -12.43 1.09 2.37
N GLN A 167 -12.64 2.11 3.22
CA GLN A 167 -11.97 3.42 3.05
C GLN A 167 -10.46 3.29 3.20
N ALA A 168 -9.98 2.52 4.18
CA ALA A 168 -8.56 2.26 4.37
C ALA A 168 -7.96 1.47 3.20
N LEU A 169 -8.66 0.48 2.65
CA LEU A 169 -8.25 -0.27 1.46
C LEU A 169 -8.15 0.63 0.22
N ASN A 170 -9.03 1.62 0.06
CA ASN A 170 -8.89 2.64 -0.98
C ASN A 170 -7.58 3.42 -0.85
N ALA A 171 -7.23 3.85 0.36
CA ALA A 171 -5.97 4.55 0.61
C ALA A 171 -4.74 3.65 0.41
N LEU A 172 -4.83 2.38 0.82
CA LEU A 172 -3.79 1.38 0.60
C LEU A 172 -3.56 1.11 -0.88
N LEU A 173 -4.60 1.03 -1.69
CA LEU A 173 -4.46 0.86 -3.14
C LEU A 173 -3.61 1.97 -3.74
N HIS A 174 -3.91 3.24 -3.46
CA HIS A 174 -3.09 4.36 -3.92
C HIS A 174 -1.66 4.31 -3.38
N GLN A 175 -1.47 3.84 -2.13
CA GLN A 175 -0.14 3.69 -1.55
C GLN A 175 0.66 2.59 -2.27
N PHE A 176 0.04 1.47 -2.66
CA PHE A 176 0.70 0.42 -3.42
C PHE A 176 1.00 0.86 -4.87
N GLU A 177 0.07 1.56 -5.53
CA GLU A 177 0.32 2.14 -6.86
C GLU A 177 1.53 3.10 -6.82
N ASN A 178 1.57 3.98 -5.82
CA ASN A 178 2.68 4.90 -5.61
C ASN A 178 4.00 4.18 -5.28
N ARG A 179 3.95 3.08 -4.55
CA ARG A 179 5.12 2.25 -4.26
C ARG A 179 5.65 1.56 -5.53
N ILE A 180 4.76 0.99 -6.36
CA ILE A 180 5.13 0.36 -7.64
C ILE A 180 5.79 1.40 -8.56
N TRP A 181 5.22 2.59 -8.65
CA TRP A 181 5.82 3.69 -9.38
C TRP A 181 7.22 4.01 -8.84
N ALA A 182 7.39 4.12 -7.52
CA ALA A 182 8.68 4.41 -6.92
C ALA A 182 9.72 3.28 -7.14
N GLU A 183 9.31 2.02 -7.15
CA GLU A 183 10.16 0.87 -7.47
C GLU A 183 10.70 0.97 -8.92
N LYS A 184 9.84 1.33 -9.87
CA LYS A 184 10.23 1.56 -11.27
C LYS A 184 11.16 2.76 -11.41
N GLU A 185 10.81 3.88 -10.79
CA GLU A 185 11.60 5.12 -10.83
C GLU A 185 13.02 4.89 -10.28
N ILE A 186 13.16 4.13 -9.17
CA ILE A 186 14.46 3.78 -8.60
C ILE A 186 15.27 2.94 -9.57
N LYS A 187 14.65 1.97 -10.23
CA LYS A 187 15.33 1.05 -11.14
C LYS A 187 15.74 1.70 -12.46
N GLU A 188 14.88 2.55 -13.01
CA GLU A 188 15.01 3.04 -14.39
C GLU A 188 15.69 4.42 -14.47
N ASN A 189 15.43 5.30 -13.50
CA ASN A 189 15.85 6.70 -13.53
C ASN A 189 16.80 7.08 -12.38
N GLY A 190 17.05 6.16 -11.44
CA GLY A 190 17.96 6.43 -10.32
C GLY A 190 19.41 6.50 -10.75
N ILE A 191 20.11 7.61 -10.45
CA ILE A 191 21.54 7.77 -10.67
C ILE A 191 22.30 7.29 -9.44
N GLU A 192 22.89 6.12 -9.51
CA GLU A 192 23.69 5.54 -8.44
C GLU A 192 25.10 6.14 -8.40
N PHE A 193 25.62 6.37 -7.20
CA PHE A 193 26.99 6.81 -6.95
C PHE A 193 27.47 6.39 -5.56
N THR A 194 28.79 6.51 -5.34
CA THR A 194 29.40 6.17 -4.04
C THR A 194 29.87 7.45 -3.36
N THR A 195 29.69 7.51 -2.05
CA THR A 195 30.22 8.55 -1.17
C THR A 195 30.96 7.90 -0.01
N ARG A 196 31.68 8.67 0.80
CA ARG A 196 32.27 8.15 2.05
C ARG A 196 31.20 7.65 3.06
N LEU A 197 29.92 8.07 2.86
CA LEU A 197 28.80 7.63 3.69
C LEU A 197 28.20 6.31 3.19
N GLY A 198 28.70 5.76 2.08
CA GLY A 198 28.25 4.54 1.45
C GLY A 198 27.52 4.76 0.12
N LYS A 199 26.79 3.74 -0.32
CA LYS A 199 26.03 3.74 -1.58
C LYS A 199 24.92 4.78 -1.53
N ALA A 200 24.87 5.61 -2.57
CA ALA A 200 23.93 6.72 -2.70
C ALA A 200 23.18 6.65 -4.03
N ILE A 201 22.04 7.32 -4.09
CA ILE A 201 21.23 7.42 -5.29
C ILE A 201 20.59 8.80 -5.41
N ALA A 202 20.43 9.31 -6.62
CA ALA A 202 19.86 10.61 -6.91
C ALA A 202 18.76 10.53 -7.97
N PHE A 203 17.76 11.43 -7.85
CA PHE A 203 16.58 11.47 -8.72
C PHE A 203 16.21 12.90 -9.09
N GLU A 204 15.72 13.09 -10.32
CA GLU A 204 14.95 14.27 -10.72
C GLU A 204 13.46 13.93 -10.73
N THR A 205 12.77 14.15 -9.62
CA THR A 205 11.34 13.88 -9.48
C THR A 205 10.69 14.77 -8.42
N ILE A 206 9.37 14.91 -8.50
CA ILE A 206 8.58 15.65 -7.50
C ILE A 206 8.15 14.77 -6.32
N ASN A 207 8.17 13.46 -6.50
CA ASN A 207 7.61 12.51 -5.54
C ASN A 207 8.68 12.05 -4.53
N ASP A 208 8.41 12.28 -3.25
CA ASP A 208 9.32 11.91 -2.14
C ASP A 208 9.31 10.41 -1.79
N SER A 209 8.42 9.61 -2.37
CA SER A 209 8.33 8.17 -2.08
C SER A 209 9.61 7.43 -2.44
N VAL A 210 10.32 7.86 -3.49
CA VAL A 210 11.63 7.32 -3.87
C VAL A 210 12.65 7.44 -2.73
N ILE A 211 12.61 8.52 -1.94
CA ILE A 211 13.55 8.74 -0.83
C ILE A 211 13.39 7.66 0.23
N LYS A 212 12.15 7.47 0.71
CA LYS A 212 11.88 6.49 1.76
C LYS A 212 12.15 5.06 1.30
N LEU A 213 11.76 4.76 0.06
CA LEU A 213 11.91 3.43 -0.50
C LEU A 213 13.39 3.10 -0.73
N ALA A 214 14.15 4.00 -1.35
CA ALA A 214 15.59 3.82 -1.57
C ALA A 214 16.36 3.62 -0.25
N GLN A 215 16.01 4.38 0.82
CA GLN A 215 16.61 4.15 2.14
C GLN A 215 16.29 2.75 2.70
N LYS A 216 15.05 2.23 2.50
CA LYS A 216 14.68 0.86 2.86
C LYS A 216 15.41 -0.19 2.02
N MET A 217 15.73 0.12 0.77
CA MET A 217 16.54 -0.72 -0.13
C MET A 217 18.04 -0.71 0.19
N GLY A 218 18.48 0.07 1.18
CA GLY A 218 19.85 0.05 1.68
C GLY A 218 20.72 1.23 1.27
N TYR A 219 20.23 2.18 0.47
CA TYR A 219 21.00 3.38 0.14
C TYR A 219 21.25 4.23 1.39
N SER A 220 22.51 4.55 1.65
CA SER A 220 22.94 5.35 2.79
C SER A 220 22.57 6.83 2.65
N LEU A 221 22.53 7.31 1.41
CA LEU A 221 22.21 8.69 1.07
C LEU A 221 21.29 8.72 -0.15
N VAL A 222 20.25 9.56 -0.08
CA VAL A 222 19.31 9.74 -1.19
C VAL A 222 19.16 11.23 -1.47
N VAL A 223 19.27 11.59 -2.74
CA VAL A 223 19.08 12.95 -3.24
C VAL A 223 17.84 13.00 -4.14
N ARG A 224 16.98 13.98 -3.91
CA ARG A 224 15.87 14.28 -4.81
C ARG A 224 15.89 15.75 -5.18
N LYS A 225 15.88 16.06 -6.48
CA LYS A 225 15.71 17.40 -7.01
C LYS A 225 14.34 17.49 -7.72
N ASP A 226 13.59 18.53 -7.40
CA ASP A 226 12.35 18.85 -8.10
C ASP A 226 12.67 19.56 -9.43
N PRO A 227 12.37 18.96 -10.59
CA PRO A 227 12.72 19.55 -11.89
C PRO A 227 11.93 20.82 -12.20
N ARG A 228 10.80 21.07 -11.55
CA ARG A 228 9.93 22.23 -11.79
C ARG A 228 10.30 23.44 -10.94
N LYS A 229 10.66 23.20 -9.66
CA LYS A 229 10.92 24.25 -8.67
C LYS A 229 12.39 24.35 -8.28
N GLY A 230 13.24 23.44 -8.73
CA GLY A 230 14.64 23.37 -8.33
C GLY A 230 14.87 23.01 -6.86
N TYR A 231 13.83 22.61 -6.12
CA TYR A 231 13.97 22.23 -4.71
C TYR A 231 14.75 20.93 -4.56
N VAL A 232 15.65 20.89 -3.58
CA VAL A 232 16.51 19.74 -3.32
C VAL A 232 16.29 19.19 -1.92
N ARG A 233 16.24 17.86 -1.82
CA ARG A 233 16.29 17.13 -0.56
C ARG A 233 17.42 16.13 -0.60
N ILE A 234 18.31 16.20 0.39
CA ILE A 234 19.36 15.22 0.63
C ILE A 234 19.07 14.58 1.98
N LYS A 235 18.85 13.28 2.00
CA LYS A 235 18.55 12.55 3.22
C LYS A 235 19.46 11.35 3.40
N ALA A 236 20.13 11.32 4.55
CA ALA A 236 20.84 10.14 5.00
C ALA A 236 19.89 9.14 5.68
N ARG A 237 20.17 7.86 5.50
CA ARG A 237 19.45 6.79 6.19
C ARG A 237 19.72 6.89 7.69
N PRO A 238 18.72 6.61 8.55
CA PRO A 238 18.97 6.44 9.98
C PRO A 238 20.04 5.40 10.23
N THR A 239 20.97 5.67 11.15
CA THR A 239 22.00 4.73 11.60
C THR A 239 21.44 3.83 12.70
N LYS A 240 21.91 2.59 12.76
CA LYS A 240 21.58 1.69 13.88
C LYS A 240 22.16 2.22 15.19
N PRO A 241 21.57 1.89 16.35
CA PRO A 241 22.21 2.17 17.63
C PRO A 241 23.63 1.59 17.67
N GLY A 242 24.61 2.42 18.08
CA GLY A 242 26.01 2.05 18.12
C GLY A 242 26.84 2.37 16.85
N ASP A 243 26.19 2.59 15.71
CA ASP A 243 26.89 3.01 14.49
C ASP A 243 27.29 4.49 14.56
N LYS A 244 28.37 4.85 13.83
CA LYS A 244 28.78 6.26 13.67
C LYS A 244 27.66 7.05 13.00
N PRO A 245 27.14 8.13 13.63
CA PRO A 245 26.06 8.90 13.07
C PRO A 245 26.48 9.58 11.76
N THR A 246 25.59 9.59 10.78
CA THR A 246 25.79 10.34 9.55
C THR A 246 25.64 11.84 9.82
N ASP A 247 26.58 12.64 9.35
CA ASP A 247 26.61 14.10 9.50
C ASP A 247 26.79 14.77 8.14
N LEU A 248 25.80 15.54 7.72
CA LEU A 248 25.78 16.29 6.46
C LEU A 248 26.32 17.74 6.61
N THR A 249 26.96 18.10 7.72
CA THR A 249 27.45 19.46 7.97
C THR A 249 28.43 19.91 6.88
N LEU A 250 29.40 19.07 6.53
CA LEU A 250 30.36 19.40 5.47
C LEU A 250 29.70 19.59 4.10
N VAL A 251 28.67 18.79 3.79
CA VAL A 251 27.85 18.95 2.57
C VAL A 251 27.16 20.30 2.58
N TYR A 252 26.54 20.65 3.69
CA TYR A 252 25.86 21.93 3.87
C TYR A 252 26.78 23.12 3.68
N GLU A 253 27.94 23.11 4.31
CA GLU A 253 28.94 24.18 4.21
C GLU A 253 29.45 24.36 2.78
N LYS A 254 29.75 23.25 2.10
CA LYS A 254 30.24 23.26 0.71
C LYS A 254 29.18 23.76 -0.26
N LEU A 255 27.93 23.29 -0.15
CA LEU A 255 26.84 23.77 -1.01
C LEU A 255 26.53 25.25 -0.79
N ARG A 256 26.56 25.73 0.45
CA ARG A 256 26.42 27.16 0.75
C ARG A 256 27.54 28.02 0.14
N LYS A 257 28.76 27.50 0.15
CA LYS A 257 29.93 28.21 -0.44
C LYS A 257 29.84 28.28 -1.96
N ILE A 258 29.42 27.20 -2.62
CA ILE A 258 29.30 27.11 -4.08
C ILE A 258 28.11 27.91 -4.60
N ASN A 259 27.00 27.90 -3.88
CA ASN A 259 25.78 28.60 -4.27
C ASN A 259 25.20 29.43 -3.11
N PRO A 260 25.82 30.58 -2.80
CA PRO A 260 25.44 31.42 -1.66
C PRO A 260 24.08 32.11 -1.82
N GLU A 261 23.55 32.21 -3.02
CA GLU A 261 22.24 32.78 -3.29
C GLU A 261 21.09 31.87 -2.91
N ALA A 262 21.32 30.55 -2.87
CA ALA A 262 20.31 29.56 -2.49
C ALA A 262 20.17 29.46 -0.98
N THR A 263 18.95 29.15 -0.52
CA THR A 263 18.71 28.98 0.90
C THR A 263 18.81 27.50 1.25
N TRP A 264 19.87 27.13 1.96
CA TRP A 264 20.07 25.78 2.46
C TRP A 264 19.73 25.68 3.95
N PHE A 265 19.04 24.63 4.33
CA PHE A 265 18.67 24.32 5.73
C PHE A 265 19.17 22.95 6.10
N LEU A 266 20.05 22.88 7.09
CA LEU A 266 20.49 21.64 7.72
C LEU A 266 19.62 21.37 8.95
N HIS A 267 18.91 20.24 8.95
CA HIS A 267 18.10 19.82 10.09
C HIS A 267 19.00 19.53 11.29
N ILE A 268 18.52 19.77 12.50
CA ILE A 268 19.27 19.59 13.76
C ILE A 268 19.86 18.17 13.92
N SER A 269 19.18 17.15 13.39
CA SER A 269 19.70 15.77 13.35
C SER A 269 20.92 15.58 12.43
N LYS A 270 21.28 16.60 11.66
CA LYS A 270 22.33 16.57 10.63
C LYS A 270 22.17 15.49 9.54
N LYS A 271 21.05 14.78 9.52
CA LYS A 271 20.74 13.70 8.56
C LYS A 271 19.86 14.16 7.40
N MET A 272 19.44 15.41 7.38
CA MET A 272 18.56 15.96 6.34
C MET A 272 19.00 17.38 5.99
N LEU A 273 19.25 17.59 4.70
CA LEU A 273 19.58 18.90 4.13
C LEU A 273 18.53 19.27 3.08
N LEU A 274 17.96 20.44 3.18
CA LEU A 274 16.89 20.93 2.33
C LEU A 274 17.30 22.21 1.63
N ASN A 275 16.91 22.33 0.37
CA ASN A 275 16.92 23.59 -0.38
C ASN A 275 15.53 23.79 -0.97
N GLY A 276 14.72 24.58 -0.31
CA GLY A 276 13.33 24.80 -0.69
C GLY A 276 12.36 23.68 -0.25
N THR A 277 11.16 24.11 0.05
CA THR A 277 10.05 23.22 0.39
C THR A 277 8.72 23.96 0.23
N VAL A 278 7.64 23.22 -0.08
CA VAL A 278 6.28 23.78 -0.13
C VAL A 278 5.88 24.43 1.21
N LYS A 279 6.39 23.90 2.32
CA LYS A 279 6.12 24.41 3.68
C LYS A 279 6.88 25.71 4.01
N ASN A 280 7.90 26.06 3.22
CA ASN A 280 8.67 27.30 3.38
C ASN A 280 8.93 27.94 1.99
N PRO A 281 7.96 28.66 1.46
CA PRO A 281 8.04 29.25 0.12
C PRO A 281 9.07 30.40 0.02
N LYS A 282 9.56 30.92 1.15
CA LYS A 282 10.60 31.99 1.16
C LYS A 282 12.01 31.44 0.89
N MET A 283 12.21 30.14 0.91
CA MET A 283 13.50 29.54 0.57
C MET A 283 13.78 29.70 -0.93
N ARG A 284 14.97 30.24 -1.25
CA ARG A 284 15.43 30.39 -2.64
C ARG A 284 15.98 29.07 -3.16
N PRO A 285 15.44 28.52 -4.28
CA PRO A 285 15.93 27.27 -4.85
C PRO A 285 17.35 27.39 -5.38
N THR A 286 18.06 26.28 -5.44
CA THR A 286 19.41 26.23 -6.02
C THR A 286 19.35 26.16 -7.56
N LYS A 287 20.33 26.81 -8.21
CA LYS A 287 20.56 26.67 -9.66
C LYS A 287 21.45 25.48 -10.01
N LEU A 288 22.06 24.82 -9.02
CA LEU A 288 22.92 23.66 -9.24
C LEU A 288 22.12 22.53 -9.90
N SER A 289 22.71 21.91 -10.91
CA SER A 289 22.17 20.70 -11.52
C SER A 289 22.22 19.52 -10.54
N LEU A 290 21.52 18.44 -10.84
CA LEU A 290 21.63 17.21 -10.05
C LEU A 290 23.06 16.66 -10.08
N SER A 291 23.73 16.76 -11.25
CA SER A 291 25.13 16.35 -11.43
C SER A 291 26.09 17.15 -10.55
N ASP A 292 25.90 18.47 -10.45
CA ASP A 292 26.75 19.32 -9.58
C ASP A 292 26.62 18.90 -8.11
N ILE A 293 25.38 18.58 -7.68
CA ILE A 293 25.12 18.11 -6.31
C ILE A 293 25.78 16.75 -6.06
N ILE A 294 25.68 15.82 -7.03
CA ILE A 294 26.34 14.52 -6.96
C ILE A 294 27.85 14.68 -6.83
N GLU A 295 28.47 15.54 -7.64
CA GLU A 295 29.92 15.78 -7.57
C GLU A 295 30.35 16.38 -6.22
N VAL A 296 29.56 17.27 -5.63
CA VAL A 296 29.81 17.73 -4.27
C VAL A 296 29.80 16.59 -3.26
N LEU A 297 28.83 15.67 -3.39
CA LEU A 297 28.64 14.54 -2.47
C LEU A 297 29.72 13.46 -2.62
N LYS A 298 30.25 13.22 -3.82
CA LYS A 298 31.35 12.28 -4.05
C LYS A 298 32.66 12.76 -3.44
N ASN A 299 32.86 14.07 -3.39
CA ASN A 299 34.12 14.70 -2.97
C ASN A 299 34.11 15.18 -1.50
N ILE A 300 33.23 14.67 -0.67
CA ILE A 300 33.16 14.87 0.78
C ILE A 300 33.36 13.52 1.50
#